data_c836d6b4f8e2cec2a949e1c762981753
#
_entry.id   c836d6b4f8e2cec2a949e1c762981753
#
_cell.length_a   1.000
_cell.length_b   1.000
_cell.length_c   1.000
_cell.angle_alpha   90.00
_cell.angle_beta   90.00
_cell.angle_gamma   90.00
#
_symmetry.space_group_name_H-M   'P 1'
#
loop_
_entity.id
_entity.type
_entity.pdbx_description
1 polymer ?
#
loop_
_entity_poly.entity_id
_entity_poly.type
_entity_poly.pdbx_seq_one_letter_code
_entity_poly.pdbx_strand_id
1 'polypeptide(L)'
;MEFNRVRIRLLSSALMTMAAGSLAAQGPPVPAVLSYPANVRAAGLSGAGVAMIGYAGSVFNNPSGLAPIRALSLEMTLARLPDRSTYVMGAAAFRIRQFNLGGGYQYLRLPKDSRVHDNLTGVGTAVYRRGGIAVGTSAKYVSVEDSAGVVTRSATTDVGATVALFEIAALALSVHNLGNLSLSNGGLDLPQSWHLGFSFNLLDSFSNGRLLTTIETAWAEGERHRTVVGLEAGAVLKGLGLVVRVGHGAQPGDVAGTLSKTSYGGSVVAGGARFDYAYQKRSLLGNGVHLFGVRWTP
;
A
#
# COMPACT_ATOMS: atom_id res chain seq x y z
N MET A 1 1.58 11.15 50.23
CA MET A 1 1.47 9.94 49.39
C MET A 1 0.18 9.84 48.59
N GLU A 2 -0.69 10.84 48.58
CA GLU A 2 -2.00 10.82 47.88
C GLU A 2 -2.02 11.49 46.52
N PHE A 3 -1.02 12.32 46.18
CA PHE A 3 -1.00 13.08 44.92
C PHE A 3 -0.73 12.24 43.67
N ASN A 4 -0.14 11.03 43.80
CA ASN A 4 0.17 10.17 42.66
C ASN A 4 -1.00 9.26 42.22
N ARG A 5 -1.97 9.01 43.05
CA ARG A 5 -3.12 8.15 42.73
C ARG A 5 -4.19 8.85 41.85
N VAL A 6 -4.27 10.17 41.92
CA VAL A 6 -5.24 10.96 41.13
C VAL A 6 -4.78 11.12 39.69
N ARG A 7 -3.47 11.24 39.44
CA ARG A 7 -2.94 11.36 38.05
C ARG A 7 -3.04 10.09 37.23
N ILE A 8 -2.91 8.91 37.88
CA ILE A 8 -3.04 7.61 37.20
C ILE A 8 -4.51 7.31 36.84
N ARG A 9 -5.48 7.78 37.63
CA ARG A 9 -6.90 7.60 37.32
C ARG A 9 -7.40 8.52 36.21
N LEU A 10 -6.83 9.71 36.05
CA LEU A 10 -7.18 10.63 34.99
C LEU A 10 -6.59 10.19 33.63
N LEU A 11 -5.44 9.53 33.61
CA LEU A 11 -4.85 8.95 32.38
C LEU A 11 -5.59 7.69 31.92
N SER A 12 -6.08 6.87 32.86
CA SER A 12 -6.87 5.67 32.52
C SER A 12 -8.28 5.99 32.04
N SER A 13 -8.90 7.07 32.52
CA SER A 13 -10.22 7.49 32.04
C SER A 13 -10.18 8.18 30.67
N ALA A 14 -9.09 8.87 30.33
CA ALA A 14 -8.93 9.48 29.01
C ALA A 14 -8.66 8.42 27.90
N LEU A 15 -8.09 7.25 28.26
CA LEU A 15 -7.88 6.16 27.31
C LEU A 15 -9.15 5.31 27.08
N MET A 16 -10.09 5.31 28.02
CA MET A 16 -11.34 4.53 27.90
C MET A 16 -12.46 5.25 27.13
N THR A 17 -12.40 6.57 26.99
CA THR A 17 -13.46 7.33 26.29
C THR A 17 -13.32 7.34 24.76
N MET A 18 -12.23 6.80 24.21
CA MET A 18 -12.08 6.63 22.75
C MET A 18 -12.72 5.33 22.20
N ALA A 19 -13.33 4.52 23.06
CA ALA A 19 -13.98 3.25 22.68
C ALA A 19 -15.49 3.33 22.50
N ALA A 20 -16.10 4.54 22.47
CA ALA A 20 -17.50 4.70 22.12
C ALA A 20 -17.67 4.46 20.61
N GLY A 21 -18.01 3.22 20.27
CA GLY A 21 -18.25 2.78 18.90
C GLY A 21 -19.37 3.57 18.25
N SER A 22 -19.03 4.40 17.28
CA SER A 22 -19.97 4.81 16.25
C SER A 22 -20.37 3.55 15.47
N LEU A 23 -21.66 3.28 15.34
CA LEU A 23 -22.18 2.44 14.26
C LEU A 23 -21.74 3.13 12.96
N ALA A 24 -20.65 2.66 12.37
CA ALA A 24 -20.18 3.17 11.11
C ALA A 24 -21.23 2.80 10.06
N ALA A 25 -21.87 3.78 9.47
CA ALA A 25 -22.54 3.60 8.19
C ALA A 25 -21.50 2.98 7.25
N GLN A 26 -21.85 1.89 6.57
CA GLN A 26 -20.99 1.31 5.56
C GLN A 26 -20.79 2.38 4.48
N GLY A 27 -19.56 2.84 4.32
CA GLY A 27 -19.19 3.74 3.22
C GLY A 27 -19.45 3.08 1.86
N PRO A 28 -19.44 3.86 0.77
CA PRO A 28 -19.63 3.31 -0.56
C PRO A 28 -18.60 2.20 -0.82
N PRO A 29 -19.00 1.11 -1.52
CA PRO A 29 -18.11 -0.02 -1.75
C PRO A 29 -16.89 0.42 -2.58
N VAL A 30 -15.71 0.23 -2.01
CA VAL A 30 -14.44 0.51 -2.71
C VAL A 30 -14.29 -0.43 -3.90
N PRO A 31 -13.90 0.06 -5.09
CA PRO A 31 -13.61 -0.80 -6.23
C PRO A 31 -12.63 -1.92 -5.86
N ALA A 32 -12.96 -3.16 -6.26
CA ALA A 32 -12.21 -4.35 -5.86
C ALA A 32 -10.70 -4.23 -6.19
N VAL A 33 -10.33 -3.59 -7.29
CA VAL A 33 -8.93 -3.38 -7.68
C VAL A 33 -8.14 -2.55 -6.65
N LEU A 34 -8.78 -1.60 -5.97
CA LEU A 34 -8.15 -0.76 -4.94
C LEU A 34 -8.04 -1.48 -3.59
N SER A 35 -8.77 -2.59 -3.39
CA SER A 35 -8.69 -3.42 -2.18
C SER A 35 -7.49 -4.36 -2.20
N TYR A 36 -6.80 -4.52 -3.33
CA TYR A 36 -5.61 -5.36 -3.43
C TYR A 36 -4.34 -4.55 -3.16
N PRO A 37 -3.36 -5.10 -2.41
CA PRO A 37 -2.05 -4.47 -2.33
C PRO A 37 -1.46 -4.27 -3.72
N ALA A 38 -1.01 -3.07 -4.00
CA ALA A 38 -0.56 -2.70 -5.33
C ALA A 38 0.61 -3.55 -5.82
N ASN A 39 1.47 -4.00 -4.92
CA ASN A 39 2.68 -4.74 -5.26
C ASN A 39 2.96 -5.88 -4.27
N VAL A 40 3.82 -6.80 -4.69
CA VAL A 40 4.16 -8.00 -3.92
C VAL A 40 4.83 -7.67 -2.59
N ARG A 41 5.63 -6.59 -2.54
CA ARG A 41 6.30 -6.18 -1.29
C ARG A 41 5.28 -5.75 -0.24
N ALA A 42 4.35 -4.86 -0.61
CA ALA A 42 3.26 -4.45 0.28
C ALA A 42 2.37 -5.65 0.66
N ALA A 43 2.08 -6.53 -0.30
CA ALA A 43 1.32 -7.76 -0.05
C ALA A 43 1.97 -8.61 1.05
N GLY A 44 3.29 -8.84 0.98
CA GLY A 44 4.03 -9.60 2.00
C GLY A 44 4.13 -8.93 3.37
N LEU A 45 3.77 -7.63 3.46
CA LEU A 45 3.74 -6.82 4.68
C LEU A 45 2.30 -6.47 5.11
N SER A 46 1.31 -7.30 4.75
CA SER A 46 -0.12 -7.09 5.03
C SER A 46 -0.68 -5.76 4.52
N GLY A 47 -0.10 -5.22 3.45
CA GLY A 47 -0.50 -3.98 2.81
C GLY A 47 0.22 -2.72 3.31
N ALA A 48 1.17 -2.83 4.25
CA ALA A 48 2.00 -1.70 4.62
C ALA A 48 2.83 -1.21 3.41
N GLY A 49 2.61 0.01 2.97
CA GLY A 49 3.20 0.54 1.75
C GLY A 49 3.60 2.00 1.79
N VAL A 50 2.97 2.81 2.65
CA VAL A 50 3.10 4.28 2.63
C VAL A 50 4.52 4.76 2.95
N ALA A 51 5.20 4.13 3.92
CA ALA A 51 6.59 4.42 4.28
C ALA A 51 7.61 3.51 3.58
N MET A 52 7.14 2.61 2.69
CA MET A 52 7.98 1.72 1.90
C MET A 52 8.33 2.40 0.58
N ILE A 53 9.46 3.08 0.54
CA ILE A 53 9.87 3.99 -0.55
C ILE A 53 10.95 3.38 -1.45
N GLY A 54 11.19 3.96 -2.64
CA GLY A 54 12.31 3.65 -3.54
C GLY A 54 12.01 2.61 -4.62
N TYR A 55 10.76 2.40 -5.02
CA TYR A 55 10.37 1.49 -6.09
C TYR A 55 9.16 2.02 -6.87
N ALA A 56 8.98 1.58 -8.12
CA ALA A 56 7.97 2.13 -9.02
C ALA A 56 6.54 1.93 -8.51
N GLY A 57 6.22 0.77 -7.92
CA GLY A 57 4.90 0.46 -7.40
C GLY A 57 4.45 1.34 -6.22
N SER A 58 5.35 2.14 -5.63
CA SER A 58 4.97 3.10 -4.58
C SER A 58 4.02 4.20 -5.07
N VAL A 59 3.89 4.41 -6.39
CA VAL A 59 2.89 5.35 -6.99
C VAL A 59 1.46 5.09 -6.49
N PHE A 60 1.14 3.85 -6.13
CA PHE A 60 -0.19 3.46 -5.65
C PHE A 60 -0.37 3.60 -4.13
N ASN A 61 0.74 3.66 -3.36
CA ASN A 61 0.69 3.71 -1.90
C ASN A 61 1.00 5.11 -1.37
N ASN A 62 1.95 5.79 -2.00
CA ASN A 62 2.39 7.13 -1.61
C ASN A 62 3.13 7.78 -2.78
N PRO A 63 2.58 8.84 -3.37
CA PRO A 63 3.24 9.54 -4.47
C PRO A 63 4.70 9.90 -4.16
N SER A 64 5.00 10.43 -2.97
CA SER A 64 6.35 10.82 -2.58
C SER A 64 7.34 9.65 -2.45
N GLY A 65 6.85 8.41 -2.43
CA GLY A 65 7.66 7.19 -2.33
C GLY A 65 8.61 6.95 -3.51
N LEU A 66 8.43 7.66 -4.64
CA LEU A 66 9.36 7.60 -5.77
C LEU A 66 10.69 8.34 -5.51
N ALA A 67 10.75 9.21 -4.51
CA ALA A 67 11.88 10.12 -4.28
C ALA A 67 13.28 9.45 -4.22
N PRO A 68 13.47 8.25 -3.64
CA PRO A 68 14.78 7.59 -3.60
C PRO A 68 15.23 6.97 -4.93
N ILE A 69 14.37 6.86 -5.93
CA ILE A 69 14.73 6.28 -7.25
C ILE A 69 15.79 7.17 -7.89
N ARG A 70 16.95 6.58 -8.23
CA ARG A 70 18.11 7.32 -8.73
C ARG A 70 18.10 7.49 -10.25
N ALA A 71 17.66 6.49 -10.98
CA ALA A 71 17.62 6.51 -12.45
C ALA A 71 16.24 6.00 -12.93
N LEU A 72 16.06 4.71 -12.96
CA LEU A 72 14.88 4.01 -13.47
C LEU A 72 14.46 2.91 -12.49
N SER A 73 13.17 2.70 -12.33
CA SER A 73 12.61 1.52 -11.66
C SER A 73 11.42 1.04 -12.46
N LEU A 74 11.40 -0.26 -12.76
CA LEU A 74 10.28 -0.94 -13.39
C LEU A 74 9.77 -2.02 -12.44
N GLU A 75 8.46 -2.19 -12.38
CA GLU A 75 7.84 -3.19 -11.51
C GLU A 75 6.61 -3.79 -12.17
N MET A 76 6.45 -5.10 -12.03
CA MET A 76 5.28 -5.83 -12.48
C MET A 76 4.84 -6.82 -11.39
N THR A 77 3.55 -6.93 -11.17
CA THR A 77 2.94 -7.92 -10.28
C THR A 77 1.85 -8.69 -11.01
N LEU A 78 1.80 -9.99 -10.78
CA LEU A 78 0.79 -10.89 -11.29
C LEU A 78 0.24 -11.75 -10.15
N ALA A 79 -1.08 -11.90 -10.08
CA ALA A 79 -1.73 -12.86 -9.19
C ALA A 79 -2.89 -13.55 -9.90
N ARG A 80 -3.03 -14.86 -9.66
CA ARG A 80 -4.22 -15.63 -9.96
C ARG A 80 -4.94 -15.92 -8.65
N LEU A 81 -6.19 -15.49 -8.56
CA LEU A 81 -6.97 -15.65 -7.35
C LEU A 81 -7.72 -16.99 -7.36
N PRO A 82 -8.12 -17.53 -6.19
CA PRO A 82 -8.83 -18.80 -6.09
C PRO A 82 -10.18 -18.85 -6.84
N ASP A 83 -10.86 -17.72 -6.96
CA ASP A 83 -12.09 -17.51 -7.72
C ASP A 83 -11.87 -17.38 -9.23
N ARG A 84 -10.67 -17.69 -9.73
CA ARG A 84 -10.22 -17.51 -11.12
C ARG A 84 -10.04 -16.07 -11.58
N SER A 85 -10.20 -15.09 -10.71
CA SER A 85 -9.84 -13.70 -11.01
C SER A 85 -8.35 -13.58 -11.33
N THR A 86 -8.02 -12.62 -12.16
CA THR A 86 -6.63 -12.30 -12.53
C THR A 86 -6.34 -10.86 -12.14
N TYR A 87 -5.28 -10.66 -11.40
CA TYR A 87 -4.77 -9.34 -11.03
C TYR A 87 -3.41 -9.10 -11.69
N VAL A 88 -3.28 -7.94 -12.30
CA VAL A 88 -2.02 -7.46 -12.92
C VAL A 88 -1.75 -6.04 -12.47
N MET A 89 -0.52 -5.74 -12.13
CA MET A 89 -0.03 -4.37 -11.92
C MET A 89 1.26 -4.18 -12.71
N GLY A 90 1.38 -3.01 -13.34
CA GLY A 90 2.61 -2.54 -13.94
C GLY A 90 2.91 -1.12 -13.49
N ALA A 91 4.16 -0.79 -13.20
CA ALA A 91 4.60 0.54 -12.82
C ALA A 91 6.00 0.83 -13.38
N ALA A 92 6.23 2.09 -13.71
CA ALA A 92 7.51 2.63 -14.11
C ALA A 92 7.74 3.98 -13.45
N ALA A 93 8.98 4.25 -13.05
CA ALA A 93 9.37 5.54 -12.51
C ALA A 93 10.81 5.86 -12.86
N PHE A 94 11.08 7.13 -13.10
CA PHE A 94 12.41 7.60 -13.45
C PHE A 94 12.69 8.99 -12.86
N ARG A 95 13.97 9.34 -12.79
CA ARG A 95 14.41 10.60 -12.20
C ARG A 95 14.91 11.58 -13.26
N ILE A 96 14.47 12.84 -13.15
CA ILE A 96 14.96 13.98 -13.92
C ILE A 96 15.37 15.07 -12.94
N ARG A 97 16.68 15.24 -12.70
CA ARG A 97 17.22 16.22 -11.73
C ARG A 97 16.63 16.01 -10.33
N GLN A 98 15.90 17.02 -9.79
CA GLN A 98 15.21 16.96 -8.48
C GLN A 98 13.79 16.39 -8.53
N PHE A 99 13.30 16.04 -9.72
CA PHE A 99 11.98 15.46 -9.90
C PHE A 99 12.06 13.96 -10.16
N ASN A 100 11.12 13.22 -9.59
CA ASN A 100 10.85 11.86 -9.99
C ASN A 100 9.46 11.83 -10.62
N LEU A 101 9.37 11.24 -11.80
CA LEU A 101 8.12 11.02 -12.52
C LEU A 101 7.85 9.52 -12.56
N GLY A 102 6.60 9.15 -12.45
CA GLY A 102 6.21 7.75 -12.55
C GLY A 102 4.77 7.58 -12.95
N GLY A 103 4.43 6.37 -13.27
CA GLY A 103 3.06 6.00 -13.55
C GLY A 103 2.90 4.49 -13.44
N GLY A 104 1.65 4.07 -13.38
CA GLY A 104 1.34 2.65 -13.31
C GLY A 104 -0.13 2.39 -13.56
N TYR A 105 -0.43 1.14 -13.73
CA TYR A 105 -1.79 0.65 -13.84
C TYR A 105 -2.00 -0.58 -12.97
N GLN A 106 -3.22 -0.78 -12.51
CA GLN A 106 -3.71 -2.01 -11.89
C GLN A 106 -4.93 -2.46 -12.69
N TYR A 107 -5.00 -3.74 -12.91
CA TYR A 107 -6.13 -4.35 -13.60
C TYR A 107 -6.55 -5.60 -12.85
N LEU A 108 -7.83 -5.69 -12.53
CA LEU A 108 -8.45 -6.85 -11.90
C LEU A 108 -9.61 -7.32 -12.78
N ARG A 109 -9.47 -8.51 -13.34
CA ARG A 109 -10.51 -9.20 -14.07
C ARG A 109 -11.17 -10.22 -13.18
N LEU A 110 -12.47 -10.05 -12.93
CA LEU A 110 -13.30 -10.96 -12.16
C LEU A 110 -13.94 -12.02 -13.07
N PRO A 111 -14.43 -13.15 -12.51
CA PRO A 111 -15.17 -14.14 -13.25
C PRO A 111 -16.43 -13.54 -13.92
N LYS A 112 -16.87 -14.15 -15.03
CA LYS A 112 -18.01 -13.64 -15.83
C LYS A 112 -19.35 -13.67 -15.09
N ASP A 113 -19.47 -14.49 -14.06
CA ASP A 113 -20.64 -14.61 -13.17
C ASP A 113 -20.64 -13.59 -12.02
N SER A 114 -19.60 -12.77 -11.93
CA SER A 114 -19.49 -11.69 -10.94
C SER A 114 -20.35 -10.49 -11.34
N ARG A 115 -20.83 -9.73 -10.33
CA ARG A 115 -21.57 -8.47 -10.56
C ARG A 115 -20.69 -7.35 -11.19
N VAL A 116 -19.39 -7.50 -11.10
CA VAL A 116 -18.39 -6.58 -11.65
C VAL A 116 -17.42 -7.44 -12.44
N HIS A 117 -17.14 -7.07 -13.70
CA HIS A 117 -16.26 -7.84 -14.57
C HIS A 117 -14.83 -7.31 -14.55
N ASP A 118 -14.65 -6.07 -14.94
CA ASP A 118 -13.33 -5.48 -15.12
C ASP A 118 -13.16 -4.23 -14.27
N ASN A 119 -12.03 -4.16 -13.57
CA ASN A 119 -11.63 -3.00 -12.78
C ASN A 119 -10.25 -2.55 -13.24
N LEU A 120 -10.12 -1.28 -13.56
CA LEU A 120 -8.86 -0.66 -13.96
C LEU A 120 -8.58 0.57 -13.11
N THR A 121 -7.34 0.71 -12.69
CA THR A 121 -6.81 1.96 -12.12
C THR A 121 -5.56 2.37 -12.88
N GLY A 122 -5.51 3.62 -13.33
CA GLY A 122 -4.33 4.26 -13.91
C GLY A 122 -3.85 5.40 -13.04
N VAL A 123 -2.53 5.56 -12.88
CA VAL A 123 -1.92 6.60 -12.03
C VAL A 123 -0.76 7.25 -12.77
N GLY A 124 -0.72 8.58 -12.77
CA GLY A 124 0.43 9.39 -13.18
C GLY A 124 0.91 10.24 -12.00
N THR A 125 2.20 10.21 -11.68
CA THR A 125 2.79 10.75 -10.44
C THR A 125 3.95 11.68 -10.75
N ALA A 126 4.02 12.80 -10.03
CA ALA A 126 5.15 13.71 -10.01
C ALA A 126 5.60 13.96 -8.56
N VAL A 127 6.90 13.93 -8.33
CA VAL A 127 7.51 14.10 -7.00
C VAL A 127 8.63 15.11 -7.08
N TYR A 128 8.65 16.04 -6.13
CA TYR A 128 9.75 16.93 -5.88
C TYR A 128 10.50 16.50 -4.62
N ARG A 129 11.83 16.43 -4.71
CA ARG A 129 12.70 16.07 -3.59
C ARG A 129 13.74 17.15 -3.32
N ARG A 130 13.90 17.51 -2.04
CA ARG A 130 14.98 18.36 -1.55
C ARG A 130 15.56 17.78 -0.26
N GLY A 131 16.82 17.33 -0.32
CA GLY A 131 17.44 16.64 0.82
C GLY A 131 16.70 15.40 1.26
N GLY A 132 16.37 15.32 2.53
CA GLY A 132 15.59 14.23 3.14
C GLY A 132 14.07 14.37 3.01
N ILE A 133 13.56 15.46 2.41
CA ILE A 133 12.13 15.73 2.29
C ILE A 133 11.69 15.51 0.85
N ALA A 134 10.56 14.85 0.67
CA ALA A 134 9.90 14.66 -0.61
C ALA A 134 8.40 14.92 -0.50
N VAL A 135 7.84 15.58 -1.52
CA VAL A 135 6.40 15.79 -1.68
C VAL A 135 6.02 15.35 -3.09
N GLY A 136 4.93 14.63 -3.20
CA GLY A 136 4.44 14.11 -4.47
C GLY A 136 2.94 14.24 -4.62
N THR A 137 2.49 14.27 -5.85
CA THR A 137 1.07 14.22 -6.23
C THR A 137 0.86 13.24 -7.36
N SER A 138 -0.31 12.63 -7.40
CA SER A 138 -0.73 11.73 -8.47
C SER A 138 -2.11 12.12 -8.99
N ALA A 139 -2.28 12.07 -10.31
CA ALA A 139 -3.60 11.98 -10.92
C ALA A 139 -3.96 10.50 -11.06
N LYS A 140 -5.15 10.13 -10.59
CA LYS A 140 -5.65 8.76 -10.60
C LYS A 140 -6.94 8.67 -11.40
N TYR A 141 -7.03 7.69 -12.27
CA TYR A 141 -8.20 7.31 -13.02
C TYR A 141 -8.66 5.93 -12.60
N VAL A 142 -9.96 5.75 -12.35
CA VAL A 142 -10.56 4.47 -12.00
C VAL A 142 -11.73 4.18 -12.92
N SER A 143 -11.79 2.97 -13.44
CA SER A 143 -12.87 2.47 -14.28
C SER A 143 -13.33 1.11 -13.78
N VAL A 144 -14.64 0.94 -13.65
CA VAL A 144 -15.27 -0.32 -13.21
C VAL A 144 -16.38 -0.64 -14.22
N GLU A 145 -16.39 -1.88 -14.73
CA GLU A 145 -17.45 -2.43 -15.57
C GLU A 145 -18.28 -3.42 -14.75
N ASP A 146 -19.60 -3.24 -14.75
CA ASP A 146 -20.52 -4.16 -14.08
C ASP A 146 -20.90 -5.35 -14.97
N SER A 147 -21.70 -6.28 -14.44
CA SER A 147 -22.16 -7.47 -15.17
C SER A 147 -23.12 -7.17 -16.32
N ALA A 148 -23.70 -5.98 -16.36
CA ALA A 148 -24.54 -5.51 -17.46
C ALA A 148 -23.74 -4.80 -18.56
N GLY A 149 -22.41 -4.68 -18.40
CA GLY A 149 -21.52 -3.97 -19.32
C GLY A 149 -21.55 -2.44 -19.13
N VAL A 150 -22.15 -1.93 -18.05
CA VAL A 150 -22.15 -0.51 -17.73
C VAL A 150 -20.82 -0.12 -17.12
N VAL A 151 -20.14 0.84 -17.75
CA VAL A 151 -18.83 1.32 -17.32
C VAL A 151 -18.96 2.61 -16.53
N THR A 152 -18.54 2.57 -15.26
CA THR A 152 -18.47 3.73 -14.36
C THR A 152 -17.04 4.21 -14.23
N ARG A 153 -16.81 5.51 -14.31
CA ARG A 153 -15.46 6.10 -14.32
C ARG A 153 -15.37 7.30 -13.38
N SER A 154 -14.24 7.42 -12.70
CA SER A 154 -13.91 8.59 -11.88
C SER A 154 -12.43 8.94 -11.97
N ALA A 155 -12.13 10.21 -11.72
CA ALA A 155 -10.77 10.69 -11.56
C ALA A 155 -10.61 11.36 -10.20
N THR A 156 -9.47 11.13 -9.55
CA THR A 156 -9.12 11.68 -8.24
C THR A 156 -7.66 12.08 -8.21
N THR A 157 -7.25 12.70 -7.11
CA THR A 157 -5.86 13.08 -6.86
C THR A 157 -5.38 12.42 -5.56
N ASP A 158 -4.14 11.94 -5.55
CA ASP A 158 -3.45 11.54 -4.31
C ASP A 158 -2.32 12.52 -4.02
N VAL A 159 -2.05 12.76 -2.75
CA VAL A 159 -0.93 13.61 -2.29
C VAL A 159 -0.14 12.84 -1.24
N GLY A 160 1.18 12.95 -1.28
CA GLY A 160 2.05 12.30 -0.32
C GLY A 160 3.25 13.13 0.07
N ALA A 161 3.69 12.95 1.30
CA ALA A 161 4.91 13.52 1.82
C ALA A 161 5.73 12.45 2.55
N THR A 162 7.04 12.54 2.43
CA THR A 162 7.99 11.65 3.12
C THR A 162 9.16 12.46 3.66
N VAL A 163 9.53 12.17 4.89
CA VAL A 163 10.74 12.69 5.55
C VAL A 163 11.66 11.51 5.86
N ALA A 164 12.83 11.50 5.25
CA ALA A 164 13.90 10.55 5.57
C ALA A 164 14.70 11.08 6.76
N LEU A 165 14.85 10.24 7.79
CA LEU A 165 15.52 10.57 9.04
C LEU A 165 16.81 9.74 9.14
N PHE A 166 17.97 10.40 9.16
CA PHE A 166 19.29 9.80 9.36
C PHE A 166 19.59 8.61 8.42
N GLU A 167 18.98 8.56 7.23
CA GLU A 167 19.09 7.49 6.24
C GLU A 167 18.60 6.11 6.70
N ILE A 168 18.22 5.96 7.97
CA ILE A 168 17.78 4.70 8.58
C ILE A 168 16.27 4.62 8.79
N ALA A 169 15.57 5.77 8.79
CA ALA A 169 14.13 5.80 9.01
C ALA A 169 13.41 6.68 8.00
N ALA A 170 12.14 6.41 7.77
CA ALA A 170 11.26 7.27 6.98
C ALA A 170 9.92 7.41 7.69
N LEU A 171 9.45 8.65 7.80
CA LEU A 171 8.08 8.99 8.18
C LEU A 171 7.35 9.44 6.92
N ALA A 172 6.19 8.89 6.67
CA ALA A 172 5.43 9.18 5.46
C ALA A 172 3.94 9.36 5.74
N LEU A 173 3.34 10.34 5.07
CA LEU A 173 1.92 10.62 5.06
C LEU A 173 1.43 10.56 3.62
N SER A 174 0.29 9.92 3.38
CA SER A 174 -0.38 9.93 2.09
C SER A 174 -1.88 10.14 2.28
N VAL A 175 -2.48 10.93 1.40
CA VAL A 175 -3.92 11.15 1.32
C VAL A 175 -4.36 10.70 -0.06
N HIS A 176 -5.31 9.78 -0.11
CA HIS A 176 -5.82 9.20 -1.33
C HIS A 176 -7.24 9.67 -1.63
N ASN A 177 -7.56 9.71 -2.91
CA ASN A 177 -8.88 10.03 -3.44
C ASN A 177 -9.36 11.43 -3.04
N LEU A 178 -8.46 12.42 -3.11
CA LEU A 178 -8.81 13.84 -2.94
C LEU A 178 -9.56 14.34 -4.17
N GLY A 179 -10.77 14.86 -3.94
CA GLY A 179 -11.66 15.32 -4.99
C GLY A 179 -12.11 14.16 -5.89
N ASN A 180 -13.39 14.01 -6.08
CA ASN A 180 -13.96 12.96 -6.92
C ASN A 180 -14.64 13.58 -8.11
N LEU A 181 -14.01 13.44 -9.29
CA LEU A 181 -14.58 13.90 -10.57
C LEU A 181 -15.24 12.70 -11.26
N SER A 182 -16.56 12.69 -11.29
CA SER A 182 -17.32 11.72 -12.08
C SER A 182 -17.10 11.95 -13.57
N LEU A 183 -16.68 10.90 -14.29
CA LEU A 183 -16.44 10.93 -15.74
C LEU A 183 -17.50 10.14 -16.53
N SER A 184 -18.54 9.63 -15.86
CA SER A 184 -19.65 8.89 -16.45
C SER A 184 -20.95 9.18 -15.74
N ASN A 185 -22.09 8.88 -16.36
CA ASN A 185 -23.40 8.92 -15.69
C ASN A 185 -23.41 7.89 -14.56
N GLY A 186 -23.69 8.32 -13.32
CA GLY A 186 -23.60 7.49 -12.11
C GLY A 186 -22.19 7.30 -11.62
N GLY A 187 -21.44 8.42 -11.44
CA GLY A 187 -20.03 8.41 -11.05
C GLY A 187 -19.67 7.49 -9.88
N LEU A 188 -18.46 6.97 -9.93
CA LEU A 188 -17.91 6.12 -8.89
C LEU A 188 -17.45 7.01 -7.74
N ASP A 189 -18.07 6.85 -6.58
CA ASP A 189 -17.63 7.55 -5.36
C ASP A 189 -16.46 6.78 -4.73
N LEU A 190 -15.31 7.46 -4.63
CA LEU A 190 -14.09 6.89 -4.09
C LEU A 190 -13.84 7.48 -2.70
N PRO A 191 -13.97 6.70 -1.61
CA PRO A 191 -13.79 7.20 -0.27
C PRO A 191 -12.38 7.75 -0.07
N GLN A 192 -12.29 8.93 0.53
CA GLN A 192 -11.02 9.52 0.91
C GLN A 192 -10.36 8.71 2.00
N SER A 193 -9.05 8.52 1.92
CA SER A 193 -8.29 7.84 2.97
C SER A 193 -6.99 8.53 3.29
N TRP A 194 -6.61 8.46 4.57
CA TRP A 194 -5.37 8.98 5.13
C TRP A 194 -4.50 7.83 5.59
N HIS A 195 -3.22 7.86 5.26
CA HIS A 195 -2.26 6.83 5.61
C HIS A 195 -1.04 7.47 6.25
N LEU A 196 -0.73 7.08 7.47
CA LEU A 196 0.48 7.48 8.17
C LEU A 196 1.35 6.25 8.38
N GLY A 197 2.59 6.30 7.95
CA GLY A 197 3.52 5.19 8.07
C GLY A 197 4.89 5.62 8.58
N PHE A 198 5.51 4.72 9.28
CA PHE A 198 6.88 4.83 9.74
C PHE A 198 7.63 3.55 9.36
N SER A 199 8.84 3.69 8.82
CA SER A 199 9.73 2.56 8.58
C SER A 199 11.09 2.84 9.20
N PHE A 200 11.69 1.80 9.77
CA PHE A 200 12.97 1.89 10.45
C PHE A 200 13.87 0.71 10.10
N ASN A 201 15.10 1.00 9.68
CA ASN A 201 16.11 0.00 9.37
C ASN A 201 16.96 -0.24 10.63
N LEU A 202 16.72 -1.39 11.28
CA LEU A 202 17.36 -1.77 12.57
C LEU A 202 18.82 -2.21 12.41
N LEU A 203 19.18 -2.76 11.24
CA LEU A 203 20.53 -3.19 10.92
C LEU A 203 20.98 -2.45 9.68
N ASP A 204 22.05 -1.71 9.80
CA ASP A 204 22.68 -1.03 8.69
C ASP A 204 23.77 -1.89 8.03
N SER A 205 24.25 -1.44 6.89
CA SER A 205 25.12 -2.08 5.89
C SER A 205 26.51 -2.55 6.40
N PHE A 206 26.83 -2.46 7.67
CA PHE A 206 28.06 -3.05 8.24
C PHE A 206 28.05 -4.58 8.29
N SER A 207 26.89 -5.20 8.22
CA SER A 207 26.72 -6.64 8.03
C SER A 207 26.04 -6.86 6.68
N ASN A 208 26.38 -7.94 5.96
CA ASN A 208 25.70 -8.34 4.72
C ASN A 208 24.19 -8.58 4.90
N GLY A 209 23.59 -7.97 5.92
CA GLY A 209 22.21 -8.15 6.35
C GLY A 209 21.47 -6.81 6.48
N ARG A 210 20.16 -6.89 6.38
CA ARG A 210 19.23 -5.78 6.59
C ARG A 210 18.04 -6.27 7.42
N LEU A 211 17.64 -5.50 8.40
CA LEU A 211 16.41 -5.73 9.15
C LEU A 211 15.60 -4.42 9.16
N LEU A 212 14.46 -4.43 8.52
CA LEU A 212 13.57 -3.28 8.43
C LEU A 212 12.24 -3.62 9.08
N THR A 213 11.76 -2.72 9.94
CA THR A 213 10.40 -2.74 10.47
C THR A 213 9.59 -1.60 9.88
N THR A 214 8.29 -1.82 9.75
CA THR A 214 7.34 -0.78 9.31
C THR A 214 6.06 -0.87 10.12
N ILE A 215 5.47 0.28 10.40
CA ILE A 215 4.13 0.40 10.96
C ILE A 215 3.35 1.40 10.12
N GLU A 216 2.12 1.08 9.80
CA GLU A 216 1.22 1.94 9.05
C GLU A 216 -0.15 1.94 9.68
N THR A 217 -0.75 3.12 9.82
CA THR A 217 -2.17 3.27 10.18
C THR A 217 -2.89 4.01 9.06
N ALA A 218 -4.03 3.46 8.65
CA ALA A 218 -4.90 4.01 7.63
C ALA A 218 -6.28 4.33 8.20
N TRP A 219 -6.83 5.47 7.80
CA TRP A 219 -8.19 5.93 8.12
C TRP A 219 -8.90 6.20 6.80
N ALA A 220 -9.94 5.45 6.49
CA ALA A 220 -10.79 5.67 5.33
C ALA A 220 -12.14 6.22 5.78
N GLU A 221 -12.75 7.07 4.95
CA GLU A 221 -14.06 7.63 5.20
C GLU A 221 -15.11 6.50 5.30
N GLY A 222 -15.91 6.53 6.37
CA GLY A 222 -16.92 5.50 6.64
C GLY A 222 -16.37 4.15 7.12
N GLU A 223 -15.06 3.99 7.28
CA GLU A 223 -14.43 2.76 7.75
C GLU A 223 -13.73 2.94 9.10
N ARG A 224 -13.48 1.82 9.79
CA ARG A 224 -12.64 1.81 10.99
C ARG A 224 -11.17 1.92 10.57
N HIS A 225 -10.37 2.60 11.39
CA HIS A 225 -8.92 2.65 11.17
C HIS A 225 -8.30 1.25 11.17
N ARG A 226 -7.28 1.08 10.36
CA ARG A 226 -6.50 -0.15 10.24
C ARG A 226 -5.05 0.13 10.58
N THR A 227 -4.46 -0.67 11.46
CA THR A 227 -3.03 -0.61 11.75
C THR A 227 -2.35 -1.91 11.30
N VAL A 228 -1.22 -1.78 10.64
CA VAL A 228 -0.41 -2.88 10.12
C VAL A 228 1.02 -2.73 10.62
N VAL A 229 1.61 -3.84 11.03
CA VAL A 229 3.04 -3.95 11.37
C VAL A 229 3.70 -4.93 10.42
N GLY A 230 4.84 -4.58 9.88
CA GLY A 230 5.63 -5.41 8.98
C GLY A 230 7.09 -5.52 9.37
N LEU A 231 7.67 -6.67 9.09
CA LEU A 231 9.09 -6.96 9.26
C LEU A 231 9.66 -7.51 7.95
N GLU A 232 10.79 -6.97 7.52
CA GLU A 232 11.54 -7.43 6.35
C GLU A 232 12.99 -7.70 6.77
N ALA A 233 13.46 -8.93 6.63
CA ALA A 233 14.83 -9.32 6.86
C ALA A 233 15.48 -9.76 5.56
N GLY A 234 16.70 -9.32 5.30
CA GLY A 234 17.45 -9.66 4.09
C GLY A 234 18.91 -9.90 4.37
N ALA A 235 19.53 -10.75 3.55
CA ALA A 235 20.96 -11.01 3.58
C ALA A 235 21.51 -11.13 2.17
N VAL A 236 22.78 -10.76 1.98
CA VAL A 236 23.50 -10.91 0.71
C VAL A 236 24.58 -11.97 0.88
N LEU A 237 24.51 -13.02 0.05
CA LEU A 237 25.43 -14.13 0.03
C LEU A 237 26.00 -14.29 -1.39
N LYS A 238 27.30 -14.08 -1.57
CA LYS A 238 27.99 -14.23 -2.87
C LYS A 238 27.32 -13.48 -4.04
N GLY A 239 26.85 -12.25 -3.78
CA GLY A 239 26.18 -11.42 -4.79
C GLY A 239 24.69 -11.73 -5.02
N LEU A 240 24.14 -12.75 -4.35
CA LEU A 240 22.73 -13.06 -4.34
C LEU A 240 22.08 -12.53 -3.07
N GLY A 241 21.08 -11.67 -3.19
CA GLY A 241 20.29 -11.19 -2.09
C GLY A 241 19.07 -12.09 -1.84
N LEU A 242 18.84 -12.43 -0.57
CA LEU A 242 17.64 -13.14 -0.11
C LEU A 242 16.90 -12.24 0.86
N VAL A 243 15.57 -12.17 0.73
CA VAL A 243 14.71 -11.36 1.61
C VAL A 243 13.51 -12.19 2.03
N VAL A 244 13.18 -12.12 3.32
CA VAL A 244 11.95 -12.68 3.88
C VAL A 244 11.12 -11.56 4.52
N ARG A 245 9.80 -11.71 4.51
CA ARG A 245 8.85 -10.72 5.02
C ARG A 245 7.73 -11.39 5.79
N VAL A 246 7.28 -10.70 6.81
CA VAL A 246 6.03 -11.00 7.49
C VAL A 246 5.31 -9.68 7.80
N GLY A 247 4.01 -9.66 7.61
CA GLY A 247 3.15 -8.55 7.99
C GLY A 247 1.96 -9.03 8.80
N HIS A 248 1.51 -8.21 9.72
CA HIS A 248 0.31 -8.45 10.50
C HIS A 248 -0.52 -7.18 10.58
N GLY A 249 -1.79 -7.27 10.22
CA GLY A 249 -2.74 -6.17 10.28
C GLY A 249 -3.79 -6.41 11.36
N ALA A 250 -3.85 -5.53 12.35
CA ALA A 250 -4.96 -5.51 13.30
C ALA A 250 -6.14 -4.76 12.66
N GLN A 251 -7.21 -5.47 12.37
CA GLN A 251 -8.49 -4.85 11.97
C GLN A 251 -9.46 -4.91 13.12
N PRO A 252 -10.00 -3.78 13.58
CA PRO A 252 -11.13 -3.79 14.48
C PRO A 252 -12.41 -4.11 13.68
N GLY A 253 -12.90 -5.33 13.82
CA GLY A 253 -14.16 -5.77 13.23
C GLY A 253 -14.07 -6.03 11.72
N ASP A 254 -14.22 -7.28 11.39
CA ASP A 254 -14.20 -7.85 10.05
C ASP A 254 -15.46 -7.40 9.29
N VAL A 255 -15.43 -6.20 8.70
CA VAL A 255 -16.40 -5.86 7.68
C VAL A 255 -15.75 -6.20 6.36
N ALA A 256 -16.22 -7.29 5.77
CA ALA A 256 -15.86 -7.80 4.46
C ALA A 256 -14.44 -8.36 4.27
N GLY A 257 -13.86 -9.14 5.20
CA GLY A 257 -12.84 -10.17 4.93
C GLY A 257 -11.78 -9.97 3.83
N THR A 258 -11.57 -8.73 3.38
CA THR A 258 -10.79 -8.44 2.17
C THR A 258 -9.30 -8.40 2.41
N LEU A 259 -8.85 -8.26 3.67
CA LEU A 259 -7.43 -8.13 3.97
C LEU A 259 -6.97 -9.21 4.95
N SER A 260 -5.89 -9.89 4.60
CA SER A 260 -5.25 -10.88 5.48
C SER A 260 -4.74 -10.22 6.76
N LYS A 261 -5.06 -10.82 7.92
CA LYS A 261 -4.44 -10.40 9.18
C LYS A 261 -2.93 -10.65 9.19
N THR A 262 -2.49 -11.73 8.54
CA THR A 262 -1.08 -12.08 8.44
C THR A 262 -0.73 -12.45 7.01
N SER A 263 0.37 -11.94 6.53
CA SER A 263 0.93 -12.24 5.22
C SER A 263 2.41 -12.57 5.33
N TYR A 264 2.89 -13.28 4.33
CA TYR A 264 4.28 -13.69 4.22
C TYR A 264 4.81 -13.32 2.83
N GLY A 265 6.10 -13.12 2.72
CA GLY A 265 6.72 -12.84 1.44
C GLY A 265 8.19 -13.16 1.42
N GLY A 266 8.75 -13.21 0.24
CA GLY A 266 10.17 -13.41 0.03
C GLY A 266 10.63 -12.79 -1.28
N SER A 267 11.94 -12.61 -1.42
CA SER A 267 12.53 -12.17 -2.68
C SER A 267 13.90 -12.75 -2.88
N VAL A 268 14.24 -12.92 -4.15
CA VAL A 268 15.59 -13.19 -4.63
C VAL A 268 16.04 -11.98 -5.42
N VAL A 269 17.23 -11.47 -5.13
CA VAL A 269 17.82 -10.28 -5.77
C VAL A 269 19.12 -10.69 -6.43
N ALA A 270 19.24 -10.43 -7.73
CA ALA A 270 20.44 -10.71 -8.50
C ALA A 270 20.72 -9.53 -9.43
N GLY A 271 21.85 -8.84 -9.24
CA GLY A 271 22.15 -7.60 -9.94
C GLY A 271 21.05 -6.55 -9.71
N GLY A 272 20.57 -5.92 -10.78
CA GLY A 272 19.45 -4.96 -10.75
C GLY A 272 18.06 -5.61 -10.72
N ALA A 273 17.96 -6.94 -10.89
CA ALA A 273 16.70 -7.67 -10.94
C ALA A 273 16.30 -8.22 -9.56
N ARG A 274 15.01 -8.19 -9.27
CA ARG A 274 14.42 -8.76 -8.06
C ARG A 274 13.16 -9.51 -8.41
N PHE A 275 13.08 -10.76 -7.95
CA PHE A 275 11.90 -11.61 -8.03
C PHE A 275 11.24 -11.64 -6.66
N ASP A 276 9.98 -11.27 -6.60
CA ASP A 276 9.21 -11.16 -5.38
C ASP A 276 8.08 -12.20 -5.37
N TYR A 277 7.81 -12.75 -4.18
CA TYR A 277 6.67 -13.61 -3.90
C TYR A 277 5.98 -13.14 -2.63
N ALA A 278 4.64 -13.21 -2.59
CA ALA A 278 3.86 -13.03 -1.38
C ALA A 278 2.69 -13.99 -1.32
N TYR A 279 2.32 -14.36 -0.10
CA TYR A 279 1.16 -15.15 0.25
C TYR A 279 0.30 -14.38 1.24
N GLN A 280 -1.01 -14.28 0.93
CA GLN A 280 -2.01 -13.68 1.80
C GLN A 280 -3.17 -14.65 1.96
N LYS A 281 -3.52 -14.98 3.22
CA LYS A 281 -4.74 -15.71 3.50
C LYS A 281 -5.91 -14.71 3.54
N ARG A 282 -6.87 -14.83 2.64
CA ARG A 282 -8.06 -13.98 2.60
C ARG A 282 -9.27 -14.75 3.12
N SER A 283 -9.96 -14.20 4.14
CA SER A 283 -11.04 -14.91 4.83
C SER A 283 -12.28 -15.09 3.95
N LEU A 284 -12.61 -14.17 3.05
CA LEU A 284 -13.77 -14.27 2.16
C LEU A 284 -13.64 -15.34 1.07
N LEU A 285 -12.42 -15.65 0.64
CA LEU A 285 -12.19 -16.60 -0.46
C LEU A 285 -11.81 -18.00 0.06
N GLY A 286 -11.73 -18.18 1.40
CA GLY A 286 -11.38 -19.46 2.04
C GLY A 286 -9.97 -19.96 1.75
N ASN A 287 -9.37 -19.51 0.64
CA ASN A 287 -8.07 -19.94 0.14
C ASN A 287 -7.08 -18.76 0.10
N GLY A 288 -5.78 -19.09 0.14
CA GLY A 288 -4.72 -18.09 0.04
C GLY A 288 -4.54 -17.53 -1.37
N VAL A 289 -4.09 -16.29 -1.44
CA VAL A 289 -3.71 -15.62 -2.68
C VAL A 289 -2.20 -15.60 -2.80
N HIS A 290 -1.70 -16.01 -3.95
CA HIS A 290 -0.30 -16.01 -4.32
C HIS A 290 -0.03 -14.87 -5.29
N LEU A 291 0.91 -13.99 -4.95
CA LEU A 291 1.34 -12.89 -5.81
C LEU A 291 2.80 -13.13 -6.20
N PHE A 292 3.10 -12.90 -7.47
CA PHE A 292 4.43 -12.96 -8.04
C PHE A 292 4.78 -11.60 -8.64
N GLY A 293 6.01 -11.16 -8.50
CA GLY A 293 6.45 -9.89 -9.03
C GLY A 293 7.88 -9.92 -9.53
N VAL A 294 8.15 -9.01 -10.45
CA VAL A 294 9.49 -8.72 -10.94
C VAL A 294 9.70 -7.23 -10.80
N ARG A 295 10.85 -6.85 -10.28
CA ARG A 295 11.31 -5.47 -10.24
C ARG A 295 12.70 -5.38 -10.81
N TRP A 296 12.93 -4.33 -11.60
CA TRP A 296 14.23 -4.02 -12.17
C TRP A 296 14.61 -2.58 -11.87
N THR A 297 15.82 -2.41 -11.36
CA THR A 297 16.43 -1.12 -11.03
C THR A 297 17.88 -1.19 -11.46
N PRO A 298 18.26 -0.57 -12.61
CA PRO A 298 19.61 -0.62 -13.15
C PRO A 298 20.62 0.12 -12.28
#